data_62d968ad2eb66095b7ee289638c19ff9
#
_entry.id   62d968ad2eb66095b7ee289638c19ff9
#
_cell.length_a   1.000
_cell.length_b   1.000
_cell.length_c   1.000
_cell.angle_alpha   90.00
_cell.angle_beta   90.00
_cell.angle_gamma   90.00
#
_symmetry.space_group_name_H-M   'P 1'
#
loop_
_entity.id
_entity.type
_entity.pdbx_description
1 polymer ?
#
loop_
_entity_poly.entity_id
_entity_poly.type
_entity_poly.pdbx_seq_one_letter_code
_entity_poly.pdbx_strand_id
1 'polypeptide(L)'
;MEAGDGQGRAEELIELLGLEVLPGESGWWRLIAESAVTVALPDGRRLPASNTIHLVLSPDRPVNRWHVLESDDVHLLIEGGPVEYVLLPPAGPARREVMGHDATRGETPLVIAAAGAWTALRLVDPSGYAWIVTTVTPAWTADRARIGLDRVARERVVGTQPWLTAALLDDLDDEQPRRPR
;
A
#
# COMPACT_ATOMS: atom_id res chain seq x y z
N MET A 1 15.83 -13.84 14.22
CA MET A 1 14.48 -14.29 13.85
C MET A 1 14.68 -15.25 12.69
N GLU A 2 14.28 -16.51 12.84
CA GLU A 2 14.53 -17.54 11.85
C GLU A 2 13.69 -17.27 10.59
N ALA A 3 14.27 -17.51 9.40
CA ALA A 3 13.67 -17.24 8.09
C ALA A 3 12.48 -18.16 7.70
N GLY A 4 11.74 -18.69 8.64
CA GLY A 4 10.57 -19.55 8.44
C GLY A 4 9.30 -19.05 9.10
N ASP A 5 9.33 -17.90 9.80
CA ASP A 5 8.25 -17.45 10.69
C ASP A 5 7.26 -16.47 10.01
N GLY A 6 7.64 -15.85 8.89
CA GLY A 6 6.81 -14.83 8.24
C GLY A 6 5.47 -15.37 7.71
N GLN A 7 5.47 -16.55 7.09
CA GLN A 7 4.26 -17.17 6.56
C GLN A 7 3.30 -17.58 7.69
N GLY A 8 3.80 -18.27 8.71
CA GLY A 8 2.98 -18.72 9.83
C GLY A 8 2.37 -17.54 10.60
N ARG A 9 3.14 -16.46 10.82
CA ARG A 9 2.62 -15.27 11.50
C ARG A 9 1.59 -14.52 10.65
N ALA A 10 1.80 -14.43 9.35
CA ALA A 10 0.81 -13.85 8.44
C ALA A 10 -0.51 -14.64 8.46
N GLU A 11 -0.45 -15.98 8.37
CA GLU A 11 -1.63 -16.85 8.44
C GLU A 11 -2.39 -16.69 9.76
N GLU A 12 -1.67 -16.63 10.89
CA GLU A 12 -2.26 -16.38 12.21
C GLU A 12 -3.01 -15.03 12.26
N LEU A 13 -2.40 -13.95 11.72
CA LEU A 13 -3.04 -12.63 11.66
C LEU A 13 -4.26 -12.63 10.73
N ILE A 14 -4.19 -13.30 9.57
CA ILE A 14 -5.30 -13.43 8.63
C ILE A 14 -6.50 -14.10 9.32
N GLU A 15 -6.26 -15.20 10.03
CA GLU A 15 -7.33 -15.92 10.76
C GLU A 15 -7.86 -15.09 11.94
N LEU A 16 -6.98 -14.58 12.81
CA LEU A 16 -7.33 -13.84 14.01
C LEU A 16 -8.15 -12.57 13.70
N LEU A 17 -7.75 -11.84 12.67
CA LEU A 17 -8.39 -10.58 12.25
C LEU A 17 -9.54 -10.82 11.25
N GLY A 18 -9.72 -12.06 10.77
CA GLY A 18 -10.73 -12.42 9.78
C GLY A 18 -10.57 -11.67 8.46
N LEU A 19 -9.33 -11.62 7.96
CA LEU A 19 -9.00 -10.89 6.75
C LEU A 19 -9.42 -11.65 5.50
N GLU A 20 -9.73 -10.92 4.44
CA GLU A 20 -9.99 -11.44 3.10
C GLU A 20 -9.04 -10.82 2.09
N VAL A 21 -8.95 -11.39 0.90
CA VAL A 21 -8.09 -10.85 -0.17
C VAL A 21 -8.60 -9.48 -0.60
N LEU A 22 -7.71 -8.49 -0.65
CA LEU A 22 -8.01 -7.14 -1.15
C LEU A 22 -8.17 -7.19 -2.68
N PRO A 23 -9.39 -6.94 -3.19
CA PRO A 23 -9.67 -7.07 -4.62
C PRO A 23 -8.84 -6.09 -5.46
N GLY A 24 -8.15 -6.61 -6.48
CA GLY A 24 -7.41 -5.81 -7.46
C GLY A 24 -6.05 -5.29 -6.99
N GLU A 25 -5.89 -4.96 -5.72
CA GLU A 25 -4.64 -4.41 -5.18
C GLU A 25 -3.69 -5.46 -4.63
N SER A 26 -4.19 -6.65 -4.27
CA SER A 26 -3.46 -7.69 -3.54
C SER A 26 -3.19 -7.34 -2.06
N GLY A 27 -2.75 -8.35 -1.28
CA GLY A 27 -2.72 -8.27 0.18
C GLY A 27 -4.01 -8.78 0.82
N TRP A 28 -4.08 -8.74 2.15
CA TRP A 28 -5.19 -9.19 2.96
C TRP A 28 -5.75 -8.02 3.75
N TRP A 29 -7.07 -7.85 3.76
CA TRP A 29 -7.66 -6.66 4.37
C TRP A 29 -8.93 -6.95 5.15
N ARG A 30 -9.31 -6.03 6.02
CA ARG A 30 -10.63 -5.91 6.63
C ARG A 30 -10.90 -4.50 7.12
N LEU A 31 -12.13 -4.03 6.97
CA LEU A 31 -12.59 -2.77 7.56
C LEU A 31 -12.58 -2.85 9.09
N ILE A 32 -11.91 -1.89 9.75
CA ILE A 32 -11.89 -1.72 11.19
C ILE A 32 -13.02 -0.78 11.61
N ALA A 33 -13.05 0.40 10.98
CA ALA A 33 -13.97 1.46 11.37
C ALA A 33 -14.26 2.41 10.20
N GLU A 34 -15.44 3.00 10.27
CA GLU A 34 -15.84 4.11 9.42
C GLU A 34 -16.30 5.27 10.30
N SER A 35 -15.91 6.50 9.98
CA SER A 35 -16.28 7.68 10.75
C SER A 35 -17.77 7.96 10.65
N ALA A 36 -18.41 8.21 11.81
CA ALA A 36 -19.77 8.73 11.86
C ALA A 36 -19.88 10.21 11.43
N VAL A 37 -18.76 10.94 11.45
CA VAL A 37 -18.69 12.30 10.91
C VAL A 37 -18.62 12.23 9.40
N THR A 38 -19.39 13.09 8.71
CA THR A 38 -19.36 13.17 7.25
C THR A 38 -18.80 14.49 6.77
N VAL A 39 -18.12 14.45 5.61
CA VAL A 39 -17.62 15.64 4.91
C VAL A 39 -18.34 15.80 3.57
N ALA A 40 -18.53 17.04 3.13
CA ALA A 40 -19.06 17.34 1.81
C ALA A 40 -17.95 17.35 0.78
N LEU A 41 -18.15 16.68 -0.36
CA LEU A 41 -17.26 16.73 -1.51
C LEU A 41 -17.62 17.90 -2.43
N PRO A 42 -16.69 18.33 -3.32
CA PRO A 42 -16.95 19.40 -4.29
C PRO A 42 -18.12 19.11 -5.25
N ASP A 43 -18.42 17.84 -5.51
CA ASP A 43 -19.53 17.38 -6.34
C ASP A 43 -20.89 17.35 -5.62
N GLY A 44 -20.93 17.77 -4.35
CA GLY A 44 -22.13 17.81 -3.50
C GLY A 44 -22.43 16.50 -2.77
N ARG A 45 -21.75 15.41 -3.05
CA ARG A 45 -21.87 14.17 -2.27
C ARG A 45 -21.33 14.34 -0.86
N ARG A 46 -21.79 13.51 0.05
CA ARG A 46 -21.23 13.41 1.42
C ARG A 46 -20.67 12.01 1.63
N LEU A 47 -19.47 11.95 2.16
CA LEU A 47 -18.82 10.71 2.56
C LEU A 47 -18.50 10.74 4.06
N PRO A 48 -18.32 9.56 4.69
CA PRO A 48 -17.66 9.51 5.99
C PRO A 48 -16.32 10.23 5.94
N ALA A 49 -15.95 10.91 7.03
CA ALA A 49 -14.71 11.67 7.09
C ALA A 49 -13.49 10.78 6.90
N SER A 50 -13.56 9.51 7.30
CA SER A 50 -12.51 8.53 7.07
C SER A 50 -13.05 7.09 7.16
N ASN A 51 -12.32 6.16 6.60
CA ASN A 51 -12.39 4.74 6.97
C ASN A 51 -10.98 4.21 7.27
N THR A 52 -10.92 3.19 8.11
CA THR A 52 -9.68 2.56 8.56
C THR A 52 -9.76 1.07 8.35
N ILE A 53 -8.70 0.47 7.80
CA ILE A 53 -8.62 -0.96 7.51
C ILE A 53 -7.37 -1.59 8.13
N HIS A 54 -7.41 -2.89 8.38
CA HIS A 54 -6.21 -3.72 8.41
C HIS A 54 -5.75 -4.01 6.99
N LEU A 55 -4.44 -3.99 6.77
CA LEU A 55 -3.78 -4.50 5.58
C LEU A 55 -2.62 -5.40 6.02
N VAL A 56 -2.59 -6.64 5.54
CA VAL A 56 -1.47 -7.55 5.77
C VAL A 56 -0.85 -7.95 4.44
N LEU A 57 0.46 -7.77 4.33
CA LEU A 57 1.28 -8.40 3.30
C LEU A 57 1.87 -9.69 3.84
N SER A 58 1.96 -10.70 2.99
CA SER A 58 2.44 -12.05 3.32
C SER A 58 3.38 -12.56 2.23
N PRO A 59 4.14 -13.65 2.46
CA PRO A 59 4.95 -14.28 1.41
C PRO A 59 4.16 -14.66 0.14
N ASP A 60 2.89 -15.03 0.30
CA ASP A 60 2.00 -15.34 -0.84
C ASP A 60 1.50 -14.10 -1.57
N ARG A 61 1.47 -12.94 -0.87
CA ARG A 61 1.01 -11.65 -1.38
C ARG A 61 1.93 -10.53 -0.90
N PRO A 62 3.20 -10.51 -1.36
CA PRO A 62 4.21 -9.59 -0.85
C PRO A 62 4.12 -8.18 -1.44
N VAL A 63 3.23 -7.96 -2.40
CA VAL A 63 3.03 -6.69 -3.10
C VAL A 63 1.58 -6.24 -2.92
N ASN A 64 1.38 -4.96 -2.60
CA ASN A 64 0.12 -4.26 -2.83
C ASN A 64 0.34 -3.38 -4.04
N ARG A 65 -0.45 -3.64 -5.09
CA ARG A 65 -0.23 -3.14 -6.46
C ARG A 65 -0.49 -1.65 -6.59
N TRP A 66 -0.05 -1.11 -7.73
CA TRP A 66 -0.32 0.28 -8.07
C TRP A 66 -1.79 0.63 -7.95
N HIS A 67 -2.06 1.61 -7.13
CA HIS A 67 -3.37 2.23 -6.99
C HIS A 67 -3.23 3.74 -6.80
N VAL A 68 -4.28 4.48 -7.08
CA VAL A 68 -4.37 5.91 -6.79
C VAL A 68 -5.74 6.23 -6.22
N LEU A 69 -5.76 6.98 -5.13
CA LEU A 69 -6.97 7.42 -4.44
C LEU A 69 -7.14 8.93 -4.60
N GLU A 70 -8.40 9.39 -4.64
CA GLU A 70 -8.75 10.81 -4.53
C GLU A 70 -8.81 11.30 -3.07
N SER A 71 -8.13 10.60 -2.18
CA SER A 71 -8.10 10.82 -0.74
C SER A 71 -6.68 10.68 -0.25
N ASP A 72 -6.35 11.35 0.86
CA ASP A 72 -5.10 11.07 1.56
C ASP A 72 -5.19 9.70 2.23
N ASP A 73 -4.12 8.93 2.15
CA ASP A 73 -4.00 7.61 2.77
C ASP A 73 -2.79 7.57 3.70
N VAL A 74 -3.07 7.32 4.98
CA VAL A 74 -2.07 7.26 6.05
C VAL A 74 -1.86 5.81 6.43
N HIS A 75 -0.65 5.31 6.26
CA HIS A 75 -0.24 3.95 6.57
C HIS A 75 0.62 3.93 7.83
N LEU A 76 0.30 3.06 8.77
CA LEU A 76 1.05 2.86 10.02
C LEU A 76 1.44 1.39 10.16
N LEU A 77 2.72 1.10 10.29
CA LEU A 77 3.22 -0.25 10.56
C LEU A 77 2.94 -0.63 12.01
N ILE A 78 2.23 -1.73 12.19
CA ILE A 78 1.92 -2.30 13.50
C ILE A 78 2.94 -3.38 13.87
N GLU A 79 3.23 -4.28 12.91
CA GLU A 79 4.10 -5.43 13.16
C GLU A 79 4.79 -5.89 11.86
N GLY A 80 5.97 -6.49 11.96
CA GLY A 80 6.71 -7.01 10.81
C GLY A 80 7.45 -5.93 10.01
N GLY A 81 7.47 -6.05 8.69
CA GLY A 81 8.25 -5.21 7.77
C GLY A 81 9.72 -5.64 7.68
N PRO A 82 10.58 -4.80 7.05
CA PRO A 82 10.25 -3.52 6.43
C PRO A 82 9.48 -3.64 5.10
N VAL A 83 8.79 -2.57 4.74
CA VAL A 83 8.00 -2.44 3.51
C VAL A 83 8.52 -1.26 2.69
N GLU A 84 8.81 -1.50 1.42
CA GLU A 84 9.20 -0.46 0.47
C GLU A 84 7.96 0.15 -0.18
N TYR A 85 7.88 1.47 -0.18
CA TYR A 85 6.86 2.28 -0.86
C TYR A 85 7.47 2.98 -2.07
N VAL A 86 6.74 2.98 -3.18
CA VAL A 86 6.99 3.84 -4.33
C VAL A 86 5.79 4.75 -4.51
N LEU A 87 6.03 6.05 -4.41
CA LEU A 87 5.03 7.11 -4.45
C LEU A 87 5.28 8.00 -5.66
N LEU A 88 4.28 8.12 -6.55
CA LEU A 88 4.35 9.01 -7.72
C LEU A 88 3.32 10.13 -7.54
N PRO A 89 3.69 11.24 -6.90
CA PRO A 89 2.76 12.34 -6.66
C PRO A 89 2.29 12.96 -7.98
N PRO A 90 1.12 13.64 -8.00
CA PRO A 90 0.60 14.29 -9.20
C PRO A 90 1.55 15.39 -9.71
N ALA A 91 2.32 16.00 -8.80
CA ALA A 91 3.36 16.98 -9.12
C ALA A 91 4.63 16.70 -8.30
N GLY A 92 5.80 16.98 -8.89
CA GLY A 92 7.09 16.74 -8.25
C GLY A 92 7.69 15.36 -8.56
N PRO A 93 8.85 15.05 -7.96
CA PRO A 93 9.58 13.82 -8.21
C PRO A 93 8.91 12.61 -7.56
N ALA A 94 9.13 11.43 -8.13
CA ALA A 94 8.83 10.17 -7.48
C ALA A 94 9.63 10.03 -6.18
N ARG A 95 9.03 9.39 -5.18
CA ARG A 95 9.66 9.12 -3.88
C ARG A 95 9.71 7.63 -3.62
N ARG A 96 10.73 7.21 -2.92
CA ARG A 96 10.89 5.86 -2.40
C ARG A 96 11.10 5.96 -0.90
N GLU A 97 10.28 5.30 -0.13
CA GLU A 97 10.31 5.33 1.32
C GLU A 97 10.31 3.89 1.85
N VAL A 98 10.96 3.68 2.99
CA VAL A 98 10.94 2.38 3.66
C VAL A 98 10.20 2.52 4.98
N MET A 99 9.06 1.84 5.08
CA MET A 99 8.30 1.71 6.31
C MET A 99 8.92 0.61 7.16
N GLY A 100 9.32 0.95 8.37
CA GLY A 100 9.94 0.03 9.32
C GLY A 100 10.18 0.68 10.66
N HIS A 101 10.82 -0.04 11.58
CA HIS A 101 11.05 0.43 12.95
C HIS A 101 12.49 0.84 13.22
N ASP A 102 13.41 0.69 12.26
CA ASP A 102 14.82 1.06 12.44
C ASP A 102 15.11 2.45 11.87
N ALA A 103 14.89 3.48 12.69
CA ALA A 103 15.19 4.87 12.33
C ALA A 103 16.68 5.10 12.01
N THR A 104 17.61 4.25 12.48
CA THR A 104 19.04 4.37 12.16
C THR A 104 19.34 4.00 10.71
N ARG A 105 18.45 3.23 10.07
CA ARG A 105 18.50 2.88 8.65
C ARG A 105 17.64 3.79 7.78
N GLY A 106 17.06 4.86 8.36
CA GLY A 106 16.19 5.79 7.66
C GLY A 106 14.76 5.26 7.47
N GLU A 107 14.36 4.23 8.22
CA GLU A 107 13.02 3.72 8.21
C GLU A 107 12.07 4.62 9.02
N THR A 108 10.80 4.63 8.64
CA THR A 108 9.73 5.32 9.36
C THR A 108 8.55 4.38 9.58
N PRO A 109 7.92 4.36 10.76
CA PRO A 109 6.74 3.53 10.98
C PRO A 109 5.47 4.07 10.28
N LEU A 110 5.55 5.26 9.67
CA LEU A 110 4.43 5.95 9.05
C LEU A 110 4.81 6.45 7.66
N VAL A 111 3.93 6.16 6.67
CA VAL A 111 4.00 6.71 5.30
C VAL A 111 2.66 7.35 4.96
N ILE A 112 2.72 8.50 4.26
CA ILE A 112 1.52 9.22 3.80
C ILE A 112 1.55 9.28 2.27
N ALA A 113 0.53 8.69 1.65
CA ALA A 113 0.21 8.86 0.24
C ALA A 113 -0.83 9.96 0.10
N ALA A 114 -0.42 11.12 -0.42
CA ALA A 114 -1.34 12.23 -0.65
C ALA A 114 -2.35 11.91 -1.75
N ALA A 115 -3.53 12.52 -1.69
CA ALA A 115 -4.57 12.40 -2.71
C ALA A 115 -4.01 12.59 -4.12
N GLY A 116 -4.32 11.66 -5.03
CA GLY A 116 -3.85 11.65 -6.42
C GLY A 116 -2.43 11.11 -6.62
N ALA A 117 -1.73 10.68 -5.58
CA ALA A 117 -0.47 10.00 -5.72
C ALA A 117 -0.68 8.53 -6.10
N TRP A 118 -0.06 8.06 -7.20
CA TRP A 118 0.06 6.64 -7.45
C TRP A 118 0.98 6.02 -6.39
N THR A 119 0.51 4.95 -5.77
CA THR A 119 1.18 4.28 -4.66
C THR A 119 1.27 2.79 -4.97
N ALA A 120 2.41 2.20 -4.70
CA ALA A 120 2.59 0.76 -4.62
C ALA A 120 3.56 0.45 -3.49
N LEU A 121 3.39 -0.71 -2.86
CA LEU A 121 4.25 -1.13 -1.77
C LEU A 121 4.54 -2.63 -1.83
N ARG A 122 5.70 -3.02 -1.30
CA ARG A 122 6.11 -4.43 -1.24
C ARG A 122 6.95 -4.73 -0.02
N LEU A 123 6.92 -5.97 0.42
CA LEU A 123 7.87 -6.47 1.41
C LEU A 123 9.29 -6.33 0.87
N VAL A 124 10.22 -5.81 1.70
CA VAL A 124 11.66 -5.77 1.37
C VAL A 124 12.24 -7.18 1.37
N ASP A 125 11.81 -8.01 2.33
CA ASP A 125 12.06 -9.45 2.33
C ASP A 125 10.76 -10.18 1.94
N PRO A 126 10.71 -10.82 0.74
CA PRO A 126 9.51 -11.52 0.29
C PRO A 126 9.09 -12.71 1.17
N SER A 127 9.99 -13.22 2.03
CA SER A 127 9.68 -14.29 3.00
C SER A 127 9.10 -13.76 4.31
N GLY A 128 9.09 -12.44 4.51
CA GLY A 128 8.56 -11.75 5.67
C GLY A 128 7.06 -11.51 5.61
N TYR A 129 6.57 -10.69 6.51
CA TYR A 129 5.20 -10.19 6.54
C TYR A 129 5.17 -8.74 7.04
N ALA A 130 4.05 -8.06 6.82
CA ALA A 130 3.81 -6.76 7.43
C ALA A 130 2.33 -6.60 7.75
N TRP A 131 2.01 -6.23 8.99
CA TRP A 131 0.69 -5.78 9.38
C TRP A 131 0.67 -4.27 9.47
N ILE A 132 -0.15 -3.67 8.63
CA ILE A 132 -0.30 -2.23 8.45
C ILE A 132 -1.74 -1.86 8.80
N VAL A 133 -1.95 -0.71 9.41
CA VAL A 133 -3.26 -0.06 9.51
C VAL A 133 -3.24 1.14 8.58
N THR A 134 -4.24 1.24 7.70
CA THR A 134 -4.36 2.40 6.82
C THR A 134 -5.64 3.17 7.11
N THR A 135 -5.57 4.50 7.00
CA THR A 135 -6.72 5.39 7.17
C THR A 135 -6.83 6.34 6.00
N VAL A 136 -7.94 6.22 5.27
CA VAL A 136 -8.25 7.02 4.07
C VAL A 136 -9.17 8.17 4.43
N THR A 137 -8.84 9.40 4.02
CA THR A 137 -9.59 10.63 4.32
C THR A 137 -9.75 11.53 3.08
N PRO A 138 -10.95 11.85 2.62
CA PRO A 138 -12.26 11.28 2.96
C PRO A 138 -12.32 9.76 2.70
N ALA A 139 -13.32 9.08 3.30
CA ALA A 139 -13.44 7.63 3.20
C ALA A 139 -13.36 7.13 1.75
N TRP A 140 -12.71 5.98 1.59
CA TRP A 140 -12.58 5.30 0.30
C TRP A 140 -13.93 4.93 -0.30
N THR A 141 -14.05 5.10 -1.62
CA THR A 141 -15.13 4.52 -2.43
C THR A 141 -14.56 4.04 -3.76
N ALA A 142 -15.14 2.99 -4.32
CA ALA A 142 -14.62 2.35 -5.53
C ALA A 142 -14.53 3.29 -6.75
N ASP A 143 -15.43 4.26 -6.86
CA ASP A 143 -15.46 5.25 -7.95
C ASP A 143 -14.38 6.35 -7.81
N ARG A 144 -13.71 6.42 -6.65
CA ARG A 144 -12.64 7.37 -6.36
C ARG A 144 -11.26 6.70 -6.25
N ALA A 145 -11.18 5.45 -6.69
CA ALA A 145 -9.94 4.69 -6.74
C ALA A 145 -9.69 4.17 -8.15
N ARG A 146 -8.44 4.06 -8.55
CA ARG A 146 -8.02 3.35 -9.76
C ARG A 146 -6.88 2.42 -9.41
N ILE A 147 -6.92 1.20 -9.97
CA ILE A 147 -5.93 0.16 -9.75
C ILE A 147 -5.20 -0.14 -11.06
N GLY A 148 -3.90 -0.42 -10.97
CA GLY A 148 -3.03 -0.61 -12.13
C GLY A 148 -2.49 0.71 -12.67
N LEU A 149 -1.16 0.84 -12.77
CA LEU A 149 -0.51 2.07 -13.20
C LEU A 149 -0.86 2.40 -14.65
N ASP A 150 -1.56 3.52 -14.88
CA ASP A 150 -1.93 3.91 -16.22
C ASP A 150 -0.72 4.30 -17.08
N ARG A 151 -0.89 4.17 -18.41
CA ARG A 151 0.18 4.41 -19.38
C ARG A 151 0.75 5.82 -19.28
N VAL A 152 -0.08 6.83 -19.04
CA VAL A 152 0.36 8.24 -18.96
C VAL A 152 1.22 8.48 -17.73
N ALA A 153 0.80 7.95 -16.57
CA ALA A 153 1.59 8.03 -15.35
C ALA A 153 2.92 7.29 -15.51
N ARG A 154 2.91 6.11 -16.13
CA ARG A 154 4.10 5.31 -16.42
C ARG A 154 5.10 6.04 -17.33
N GLU A 155 4.64 6.54 -18.47
CA GLU A 155 5.49 7.27 -19.44
C GLU A 155 6.10 8.54 -18.83
N ARG A 156 5.36 9.20 -17.92
CA ARG A 156 5.83 10.40 -17.22
C ARG A 156 7.00 10.13 -16.28
N VAL A 157 7.07 8.95 -15.67
CA VAL A 157 7.99 8.70 -14.55
C VAL A 157 9.14 7.75 -14.90
N VAL A 158 8.98 6.86 -15.87
CA VAL A 158 10.00 5.87 -16.22
C VAL A 158 11.31 6.58 -16.62
N GLY A 159 12.41 6.18 -15.97
CA GLY A 159 13.74 6.76 -16.27
C GLY A 159 13.98 8.19 -15.77
N THR A 160 13.00 8.82 -15.08
CA THR A 160 13.22 10.16 -14.49
C THR A 160 14.19 10.12 -13.31
N GLN A 161 14.37 8.95 -12.70
CA GLN A 161 15.35 8.67 -11.66
C GLN A 161 16.02 7.32 -11.94
N PRO A 162 17.30 7.13 -11.57
CA PRO A 162 18.04 5.89 -11.90
C PRO A 162 17.39 4.61 -11.35
N TRP A 163 16.71 4.69 -10.21
CA TRP A 163 16.04 3.56 -9.57
C TRP A 163 14.64 3.26 -10.14
N LEU A 164 14.00 4.22 -10.84
CA LEU A 164 12.62 4.10 -11.33
C LEU A 164 12.62 3.50 -12.75
N THR A 165 12.85 2.20 -12.80
CA THR A 165 12.95 1.44 -14.06
C THR A 165 11.61 0.87 -14.49
N ALA A 166 11.48 0.53 -15.77
CA ALA A 166 10.32 -0.17 -16.29
C ALA A 166 10.08 -1.51 -15.57
N ALA A 167 11.15 -2.24 -15.27
CA ALA A 167 11.06 -3.51 -14.55
C ALA A 167 10.47 -3.34 -13.14
N LEU A 168 10.89 -2.31 -12.38
CA LEU A 168 10.32 -2.02 -11.06
C LEU A 168 8.82 -1.69 -11.17
N LEU A 169 8.42 -0.91 -12.16
CA LEU A 169 7.02 -0.56 -12.35
C LEU A 169 6.17 -1.78 -12.69
N ASP A 170 6.72 -2.73 -13.48
CA ASP A 170 6.06 -4.00 -13.81
C ASP A 170 5.98 -4.93 -12.59
N ASP A 171 7.07 -5.07 -11.82
CA ASP A 171 7.12 -5.90 -10.62
C ASP A 171 6.09 -5.45 -9.56
N LEU A 172 5.83 -4.14 -9.46
CA LEU A 172 4.84 -3.57 -8.56
C LEU A 172 3.41 -3.58 -9.13
N ASP A 173 3.21 -4.03 -10.36
CA ASP A 173 1.88 -4.21 -10.98
C ASP A 173 1.51 -5.69 -11.12
N ASP A 174 2.43 -6.61 -10.81
CA ASP A 174 2.19 -8.05 -10.91
C ASP A 174 1.43 -8.56 -9.67
N GLU A 175 0.33 -9.28 -9.90
CA GLU A 175 -0.49 -9.86 -8.83
C GLU A 175 0.19 -11.06 -8.16
N GLN A 176 1.16 -11.67 -8.82
CA GLN A 176 1.96 -12.79 -8.30
C GLN A 176 3.46 -12.51 -8.44
N PRO A 177 4.21 -12.54 -7.34
CA PRO A 177 5.66 -12.41 -7.44
C PRO A 177 6.22 -13.55 -8.28
N ARG A 178 7.03 -13.21 -9.29
CA ARG A 178 7.80 -14.21 -10.04
C ARG A 178 8.66 -14.95 -9.03
N ARG A 179 8.40 -16.25 -8.84
CA ARG A 179 9.27 -17.10 -8.02
C ARG A 179 10.70 -16.95 -8.56
N PRO A 180 11.70 -16.67 -7.71
CA PRO A 180 13.10 -16.65 -8.15
C PRO A 180 13.44 -17.98 -8.82
N ARG A 181 14.09 -17.90 -10.01
CA ARG A 181 14.58 -19.07 -10.74
C ARG A 181 15.82 -19.64 -10.05
#